data_c752fefadd2d9c0654cb773555ac1a73
#
_entry.id   c752fefadd2d9c0654cb773555ac1a73
#
_cell.length_a   1.000
_cell.length_b   1.000
_cell.length_c   1.000
_cell.angle_alpha   90.00
_cell.angle_beta   90.00
_cell.angle_gamma   90.00
#
_symmetry.space_group_name_H-M   'P 1'
#
loop_
_entity.id
_entity.type
_entity.pdbx_description
1 polymer ?
#
loop_
_entity_poly.entity_id
_entity_poly.type
_entity_poly.pdbx_seq_one_letter_code
_entity_poly.pdbx_strand_id
1 'polypeptide(L)' 'MATSAERMRAYRERARRGLRRVTIDVSEGDLQVIAERGYEGAASTEPDQQAQAVGLFLTDALFANLAA' A
#
# COMPACT_ATOMS: atom_id res chain seq x y z
N MET A 1 7.46 -7.63 15.83
CA MET A 1 6.33 -6.72 16.11
C MET A 1 6.83 -5.33 16.39
N ALA A 2 6.11 -4.32 15.89
CA ALA A 2 6.46 -2.94 16.18
C ALA A 2 6.13 -2.59 17.62
N THR A 3 7.00 -1.83 18.28
CA THR A 3 6.76 -1.31 19.62
C THR A 3 5.76 -0.16 19.56
N SER A 4 5.21 0.23 20.72
CA SER A 4 4.34 1.40 20.81
C SER A 4 5.04 2.67 20.32
N ALA A 5 6.33 2.83 20.64
CA ALA A 5 7.10 3.99 20.20
C ALA A 5 7.25 4.01 18.68
N GLU A 6 7.49 2.86 18.07
CA GLU A 6 7.60 2.74 16.61
C GLU A 6 6.28 3.05 15.92
N ARG A 7 5.18 2.58 16.47
CA ARG A 7 3.84 2.86 15.93
C ARG A 7 3.52 4.34 16.00
N MET A 8 3.83 4.98 17.13
CA MET A 8 3.60 6.42 17.29
C MET A 8 4.46 7.24 16.35
N ARG A 9 5.70 6.82 16.13
CA ARG A 9 6.60 7.48 15.20
C ARG A 9 6.07 7.38 13.77
N ALA A 10 5.61 6.20 13.38
CA ALA A 10 5.02 5.99 12.06
C ALA A 10 3.75 6.82 11.87
N TYR A 11 2.91 6.91 12.90
CA TYR A 11 1.71 7.73 12.89
C TYR A 11 2.04 9.20 12.66
N ARG A 12 3.01 9.73 13.40
CA ARG A 12 3.43 11.13 13.26
C ARG A 12 3.99 11.41 11.87
N GLU A 13 4.78 10.47 11.35
CA GLU A 13 5.36 10.61 10.02
C GLU A 13 4.28 10.68 8.95
N ARG A 14 3.28 9.80 9.01
CA ARG A 14 2.16 9.81 8.09
C ARG A 14 1.36 11.11 8.20
N ALA A 15 1.08 11.55 9.42
CA ALA A 15 0.32 12.78 9.65
C ALA A 15 1.05 14.00 9.09
N ARG A 16 2.39 14.04 9.25
CA ARG A 16 3.20 15.14 8.74
C ARG A 16 3.15 15.22 7.23
N ARG A 17 3.05 14.08 6.55
CA ARG A 17 2.97 14.01 5.09
C ARG A 17 1.55 14.15 4.56
N GLY A 18 0.57 14.34 5.43
CA GLY A 18 -0.84 14.37 5.02
C GLY A 18 -1.39 13.01 4.67
N LEU A 19 -0.75 11.93 5.15
CA LEU A 19 -1.14 10.56 4.86
C LEU A 19 -2.03 10.02 5.98
N ARG A 20 -2.96 9.15 5.61
CA ARG A 20 -3.77 8.39 6.55
C ARG A 20 -3.62 6.91 6.26
N ARG A 21 -3.56 6.11 7.31
CA ARG A 21 -3.52 4.67 7.17
C ARG A 21 -4.94 4.15 7.03
N VAL A 22 -5.19 3.41 5.94
CA VAL A 22 -6.48 2.77 5.69
C VAL A 22 -6.23 1.28 5.55
N THR A 23 -7.04 0.48 6.24
CA THR A 23 -6.96 -0.97 6.15
C THR A 23 -8.10 -1.49 5.29
N ILE A 24 -7.78 -2.25 4.27
CA ILE A 24 -8.76 -2.82 3.36
C ILE A 24 -8.47 -4.30 3.15
N ASP A 25 -9.51 -5.05 2.82
CA ASP A 25 -9.38 -6.44 2.42
C ASP A 25 -9.24 -6.50 0.90
N VAL A 26 -8.23 -7.23 0.44
CA VAL A 26 -7.96 -7.40 -1.00
C VAL A 26 -7.97 -8.90 -1.29
N SER A 27 -8.70 -9.32 -2.31
CA SER A 27 -8.78 -10.72 -2.67
C SER A 27 -7.47 -11.21 -3.31
N GLU A 28 -7.23 -12.51 -3.25
CA GLU A 28 -6.07 -13.09 -3.91
C GLU A 28 -6.08 -12.84 -5.42
N GLY A 29 -7.25 -12.88 -6.03
CA GLY A 29 -7.40 -12.58 -7.45
C GLY A 29 -6.99 -11.16 -7.78
N ASP A 30 -7.37 -10.21 -6.95
CA ASP A 30 -7.00 -8.81 -7.15
C ASP A 30 -5.49 -8.62 -6.99
N LEU A 31 -4.89 -9.29 -5.99
CA LEU A 31 -3.44 -9.24 -5.79
C LEU A 31 -2.71 -9.81 -7.00
N GLN A 32 -3.22 -10.89 -7.58
CA GLN A 32 -2.63 -11.48 -8.76
C GLN A 32 -2.65 -10.52 -9.95
N VAL A 33 -3.77 -9.85 -10.18
CA VAL A 33 -3.90 -8.87 -11.25
C VAL A 33 -2.92 -7.71 -11.04
N ILE A 34 -2.81 -7.22 -9.81
CA ILE A 34 -1.89 -6.14 -9.48
C ILE A 34 -0.45 -6.56 -9.75
N ALA A 35 -0.07 -7.78 -9.36
CA ALA A 35 1.27 -8.31 -9.61
C ALA A 35 1.55 -8.41 -11.11
N GLU A 36 0.58 -8.87 -11.90
CA GLU A 36 0.73 -9.00 -13.35
C GLU A 36 0.92 -7.65 -14.04
N ARG A 37 0.45 -6.58 -13.41
CA ARG A 37 0.63 -5.22 -13.94
C ARG A 37 1.98 -4.60 -13.58
N GLY A 38 2.87 -5.37 -12.95
CA GLY A 38 4.21 -4.94 -12.64
C GLY A 38 4.48 -4.64 -11.17
N TYR A 39 3.49 -4.80 -10.32
CA TYR A 39 3.62 -4.56 -8.88
C TYR A 39 3.90 -5.89 -8.18
N GLU A 40 5.11 -6.37 -8.33
CA GLU A 40 5.51 -7.73 -7.94
C GLU A 40 5.29 -8.05 -6.47
N GLY A 41 5.38 -7.05 -5.61
CA GLY A 41 5.13 -7.24 -4.18
C GLY A 41 3.75 -7.77 -3.87
N ALA A 42 2.77 -7.58 -4.77
CA ALA A 42 1.42 -8.11 -4.58
C ALA A 42 1.39 -9.64 -4.62
N ALA A 43 2.38 -10.28 -5.26
CA ALA A 43 2.50 -11.74 -5.29
C ALA A 43 3.28 -12.29 -4.09
N SER A 44 3.82 -11.43 -3.25
CA SER A 44 4.56 -11.84 -2.05
C SER A 44 3.60 -12.39 -1.00
N THR A 45 4.13 -13.23 -0.11
CA THR A 45 3.39 -13.69 1.08
C THR A 45 3.57 -12.74 2.27
N GLU A 46 4.42 -11.72 2.13
CA GLU A 46 4.69 -10.75 3.19
C GLU A 46 3.66 -9.63 3.17
N PRO A 47 2.88 -9.44 4.25
CA PRO A 47 1.85 -8.41 4.27
C PRO A 47 2.36 -6.99 3.97
N ASP A 48 3.56 -6.66 4.44
CA ASP A 48 4.14 -5.33 4.21
C ASP A 48 4.43 -5.11 2.73
N GLN A 49 4.93 -6.12 2.04
CA GLN A 49 5.21 -6.03 0.61
C GLN A 49 3.92 -5.96 -0.20
N GLN A 50 2.91 -6.72 0.20
CA GLN A 50 1.60 -6.66 -0.42
C GLN A 50 0.99 -5.27 -0.27
N ALA A 51 1.02 -4.71 0.93
CA ALA A 51 0.48 -3.38 1.20
C ALA A 51 1.20 -2.31 0.39
N GLN A 52 2.53 -2.40 0.29
CA GLN A 52 3.30 -1.46 -0.49
C GLN A 52 2.95 -1.53 -1.98
N ALA A 53 2.82 -2.73 -2.51
CA ALA A 53 2.47 -2.92 -3.93
C ALA A 53 1.07 -2.37 -4.23
N VAL A 54 0.10 -2.64 -3.37
CA VAL A 54 -1.26 -2.12 -3.53
C VAL A 54 -1.26 -0.60 -3.44
N GLY A 55 -0.50 -0.04 -2.51
CA GLY A 55 -0.38 1.41 -2.37
C GLY A 55 0.20 2.06 -3.61
N LEU A 56 1.26 1.49 -4.18
CA LEU A 56 1.86 1.99 -5.41
C LEU A 56 0.88 1.90 -6.59
N PHE A 57 0.17 0.79 -6.68
CA PHE A 57 -0.85 0.61 -7.73
C PHE A 57 -1.92 1.69 -7.63
N LEU A 58 -2.42 1.97 -6.42
CA LEU A 58 -3.43 3.01 -6.21
C LEU A 58 -2.89 4.39 -6.57
N THR A 59 -1.66 4.70 -6.17
CA THR A 59 -1.03 5.98 -6.49
C THR A 59 -0.93 6.17 -7.99
N ASP A 60 -0.49 5.15 -8.72
CA ASP A 60 -0.35 5.22 -10.17
C ASP A 60 -1.72 5.34 -10.85
N ALA A 61 -2.71 4.60 -10.37
CA ALA A 61 -4.06 4.65 -10.91
C ALA A 61 -4.70 6.02 -10.72
N LEU A 62 -4.50 6.63 -9.55
CA LEU A 62 -5.02 7.96 -9.28
C LEU A 62 -4.32 9.01 -10.12
N PHE A 63 -3.00 8.88 -10.29
CA PHE A 63 -2.24 9.79 -11.13
C PHE A 63 -2.70 9.71 -12.58
N ALA A 64 -2.90 8.50 -13.10
CA ALA A 64 -3.38 8.31 -14.47
C ALA A 64 -4.77 8.91 -14.66
N ASN A 65 -5.64 8.77 -13.65
CA ASN A 65 -6.98 9.33 -13.69
C ASN A 65 -6.97 10.85 -13.70
N LEU A 66 -6.05 11.46 -12.95
CA LEU A 66 -5.91 12.92 -12.92
C LEU A 66 -5.31 13.46 -14.23
N ALA A 67 -4.48 12.67 -14.88
CA ALA A 67 -3.83 13.08 -16.13
C ALA A 67 -4.73 12.90 -17.35
N ALA A 68 -5.82 12.17 -17.21
CA ALA A 68 -6.75 11.90 -18.31
C ALA A 68 -7.67 13.14 -18.62
#